data_731ed061927e11b6c8b371c47b5e8fcd
#
_entry.id   731ed061927e11b6c8b371c47b5e8fcd
#
_cell.length_a   1.000
_cell.length_b   1.000
_cell.length_c   1.000
_cell.angle_alpha   90.00
_cell.angle_beta   90.00
_cell.angle_gamma   90.00
#
_symmetry.space_group_name_H-M   'P 1'
#
loop_
_entity.id
_entity.type
_entity.pdbx_description
1 polymer ?
#
loop_
_entity_poly.entity_id
_entity_poly.type
_entity_poly.pdbx_seq_one_letter_code
_entity_poly.pdbx_strand_id
1 'polypeptide(L)'
;HNPDGYSYVDLNRQGTPLIEIVAEPDISSADAAYAYLTKLRQVIQFTGISDVKMEEGSMRADVNVSIAPIGSDKLGVRTEMKNLNSFEHVRKGIQYEVKRQERLLMSGGEVEQETRRFDEPSGETILMRSKEEANDYRYFPEPDLPPIHISDDWIEEVRASIPEMPDKRRERYTQDWGIPAYDAGVLTQTKEMSDFYDATVAAGADPKLAANWLMGEVNAYLNSKQVELSDTALTPEHLATMIKLIEDETISSKIAKKVFKEIITNDTEPKAWVESKGMVQLSDPAKLQPIIDEVLDNNEQSIEDFKNGKDRAIGFLVGQIMKKTRGMANPKMVNKLLMASLKER
;
A
#
# COMPACT_ATOMS: atom_id res chain seq x y z
N HIS A 1 8.15 37.13 -2.97
CA HIS A 1 8.05 38.57 -2.62
C HIS A 1 6.59 38.97 -2.58
N ASN A 2 6.18 39.55 -1.46
CA ASN A 2 4.83 40.08 -1.32
C ASN A 2 4.70 41.42 -2.07
N PRO A 3 3.47 41.81 -2.50
CA PRO A 3 3.22 43.09 -3.19
C PRO A 3 3.62 44.35 -2.41
N ASP A 4 3.74 44.25 -1.09
CA ASP A 4 4.12 45.31 -0.17
C ASP A 4 5.65 45.48 -0.01
N GLY A 5 6.46 44.70 -0.74
CA GLY A 5 7.92 44.82 -0.77
C GLY A 5 8.66 44.21 0.43
N TYR A 6 7.95 43.50 1.30
CA TYR A 6 8.54 42.78 2.43
C TYR A 6 8.67 41.30 2.16
N SER A 7 9.67 40.68 2.75
CA SER A 7 9.83 39.20 2.80
C SER A 7 9.48 38.73 4.19
N TYR A 8 8.50 37.85 4.30
CA TYR A 8 8.18 37.16 5.56
C TYR A 8 9.06 35.95 5.72
N VAL A 9 9.70 35.82 6.87
CA VAL A 9 10.58 34.70 7.20
C VAL A 9 9.90 33.86 8.26
N ASP A 10 9.70 32.58 7.94
CA ASP A 10 9.21 31.57 8.87
C ASP A 10 10.39 30.76 9.39
N LEU A 11 10.59 30.75 10.70
CA LEU A 11 11.69 30.04 11.37
C LEU A 11 11.26 28.67 11.93
N ASN A 12 10.03 28.22 11.70
CA ASN A 12 9.51 26.98 12.27
C ASN A 12 10.27 25.72 11.81
N ARG A 13 10.94 25.80 10.67
CA ARG A 13 11.77 24.70 10.15
C ARG A 13 13.28 24.92 10.32
N GLN A 14 13.66 25.92 11.06
CA GLN A 14 15.08 26.18 11.36
C GLN A 14 15.64 25.05 12.22
N GLY A 15 16.83 24.56 11.87
CA GLY A 15 17.51 23.48 12.58
C GLY A 15 16.92 22.07 12.35
N THR A 16 15.97 21.91 11.44
CA THR A 16 15.48 20.59 11.03
C THR A 16 16.63 19.81 10.36
N PRO A 17 16.95 18.59 10.84
CA PRO A 17 18.00 17.78 10.23
C PRO A 17 17.69 17.48 8.75
N LEU A 18 18.71 17.54 7.91
CA LEU A 18 18.61 17.22 6.49
C LEU A 18 19.67 16.18 6.13
N ILE A 19 19.22 15.14 5.43
CA ILE A 19 20.12 14.15 4.79
C ILE A 19 20.11 14.41 3.30
N GLU A 20 21.27 14.57 2.71
CA GLU A 20 21.46 14.59 1.26
C GLU A 20 21.98 13.22 0.80
N ILE A 21 21.25 12.59 -0.12
CA ILE A 21 21.59 11.29 -0.70
C ILE A 21 21.93 11.52 -2.16
N VAL A 22 23.22 11.37 -2.50
CA VAL A 22 23.73 11.56 -3.87
C VAL A 22 23.88 10.19 -4.53
N ALA A 23 23.24 10.01 -5.68
CA ALA A 23 23.40 8.81 -6.49
C ALA A 23 24.58 8.97 -7.46
N GLU A 24 25.29 7.88 -7.73
CA GLU A 24 26.24 7.81 -8.83
C GLU A 24 25.52 7.98 -10.17
N PRO A 25 26.18 8.43 -11.25
CA PRO A 25 25.58 8.69 -12.54
C PRO A 25 25.35 7.40 -13.35
N ASP A 26 24.71 6.41 -12.74
CA ASP A 26 24.42 5.08 -13.30
C ASP A 26 22.95 4.87 -13.62
N ILE A 27 22.08 5.83 -13.28
CA ILE A 27 20.65 5.81 -13.62
C ILE A 27 20.49 6.21 -15.10
N SER A 28 20.17 5.25 -15.96
CA SER A 28 20.18 5.40 -17.42
C SER A 28 18.82 5.65 -18.07
N SER A 29 17.74 5.72 -17.31
CA SER A 29 16.39 5.99 -17.86
C SER A 29 15.49 6.71 -16.87
N ALA A 30 14.46 7.36 -17.39
CA ALA A 30 13.42 8.00 -16.60
C ALA A 30 12.65 6.99 -15.70
N ASP A 31 12.39 5.79 -16.21
CA ASP A 31 11.71 4.74 -15.45
C ASP A 31 12.61 4.17 -14.34
N ALA A 32 13.92 4.05 -14.58
CA ALA A 32 14.89 3.67 -13.56
C ALA A 32 14.97 4.74 -12.45
N ALA A 33 14.94 6.03 -12.79
CA ALA A 33 14.89 7.12 -11.82
C ALA A 33 13.62 7.07 -10.95
N TYR A 34 12.47 6.81 -11.57
CA TYR A 34 11.21 6.62 -10.86
C TYR A 34 11.27 5.43 -9.89
N ALA A 35 11.77 4.30 -10.35
CA ALA A 35 11.93 3.09 -9.54
C ALA A 35 12.90 3.31 -8.37
N TYR A 36 14.03 3.99 -8.62
CA TYR A 36 15.00 4.36 -7.60
C TYR A 36 14.38 5.22 -6.50
N LEU A 37 13.69 6.30 -6.87
CA LEU A 37 13.04 7.20 -5.90
C LEU A 37 11.93 6.49 -5.11
N THR A 38 11.18 5.62 -5.76
CA THR A 38 10.14 4.81 -5.11
C THR A 38 10.76 3.88 -4.06
N LYS A 39 11.86 3.22 -4.41
CA LYS A 39 12.59 2.34 -3.48
C LYS A 39 13.22 3.11 -2.34
N LEU A 40 13.87 4.23 -2.65
CA LEU A 40 14.51 5.09 -1.65
C LEU A 40 13.48 5.61 -0.63
N ARG A 41 12.33 6.11 -1.11
CA ARG A 41 11.22 6.54 -0.25
C ARG A 41 10.79 5.42 0.68
N GLN A 42 10.57 4.22 0.15
CA GLN A 42 10.17 3.06 0.93
C GLN A 42 11.20 2.74 2.04
N VAL A 43 12.48 2.71 1.70
CA VAL A 43 13.56 2.44 2.67
C VAL A 43 13.57 3.48 3.78
N ILE A 44 13.53 4.77 3.45
CA ILE A 44 13.54 5.86 4.44
C ILE A 44 12.28 5.81 5.32
N GLN A 45 11.12 5.59 4.73
CA GLN A 45 9.86 5.48 5.48
C GLN A 45 9.90 4.34 6.51
N PHE A 46 10.49 3.21 6.16
CA PHE A 46 10.62 2.07 7.08
C PHE A 46 11.55 2.35 8.26
N THR A 47 12.57 3.21 8.10
CA THR A 47 13.41 3.64 9.23
C THR A 47 12.66 4.53 10.22
N GLY A 48 11.57 5.16 9.81
CA GLY A 48 10.78 6.08 10.64
C GLY A 48 11.42 7.47 10.85
N ILE A 49 12.52 7.80 10.14
CA ILE A 49 13.21 9.09 10.29
C ILE A 49 12.55 10.22 9.49
N SER A 50 11.67 9.91 8.52
CA SER A 50 10.93 10.88 7.73
C SER A 50 9.64 10.27 7.20
N ASP A 51 8.62 11.10 7.00
CA ASP A 51 7.38 10.75 6.29
C ASP A 51 7.53 10.74 4.77
N VAL A 52 8.64 11.29 4.24
CA VAL A 52 9.06 11.27 2.83
C VAL A 52 8.00 11.72 1.84
N LYS A 53 7.30 12.80 2.17
CA LYS A 53 6.27 13.43 1.34
C LYS A 53 6.86 14.57 0.53
N MET A 54 6.83 14.46 -0.81
CA MET A 54 7.34 15.52 -1.70
C MET A 54 6.44 16.76 -1.67
N GLU A 55 5.14 16.58 -1.62
CA GLU A 55 4.12 17.63 -1.57
C GLU A 55 4.20 18.49 -0.30
N GLU A 56 4.66 17.90 0.80
CA GLU A 56 4.87 18.60 2.08
C GLU A 56 6.33 19.08 2.25
N GLY A 57 7.20 18.77 1.29
CA GLY A 57 8.60 19.21 1.26
C GLY A 57 9.53 18.47 2.25
N SER A 58 9.08 17.33 2.84
CA SER A 58 9.94 16.47 3.66
C SER A 58 10.82 15.53 2.83
N MET A 59 10.57 15.45 1.53
CA MET A 59 11.46 14.85 0.54
C MET A 59 11.57 15.76 -0.67
N ARG A 60 12.79 15.93 -1.21
CA ARG A 60 13.04 16.70 -2.44
C ARG A 60 13.95 15.89 -3.34
N ALA A 61 13.81 16.10 -4.63
CA ALA A 61 14.70 15.50 -5.63
C ALA A 61 15.18 16.58 -6.60
N ASP A 62 16.49 16.75 -6.70
CA ASP A 62 17.13 17.52 -7.76
C ASP A 62 17.71 16.50 -8.76
N VAL A 63 17.46 16.73 -10.03
CA VAL A 63 17.86 15.78 -11.09
C VAL A 63 18.84 16.42 -12.03
N ASN A 64 19.99 15.77 -12.24
CA ASN A 64 20.97 16.14 -13.22
C ASN A 64 20.87 15.19 -14.42
N VAL A 65 20.62 15.74 -15.62
CA VAL A 65 20.48 14.96 -16.85
C VAL A 65 21.57 15.36 -17.84
N SER A 66 22.24 14.38 -18.41
CA SER A 66 23.11 14.56 -19.59
C SER A 66 22.88 13.41 -20.56
N ILE A 67 23.13 13.63 -21.85
CA ILE A 67 23.16 12.60 -22.86
C ILE A 67 24.53 12.53 -23.52
N ALA A 68 24.92 11.35 -23.96
CA ALA A 68 26.15 11.11 -24.68
C ALA A 68 25.91 10.09 -25.80
N PRO A 69 26.77 10.04 -26.84
CA PRO A 69 26.68 8.99 -27.86
C PRO A 69 26.78 7.59 -27.24
N ILE A 70 26.04 6.65 -27.80
CA ILE A 70 26.07 5.24 -27.36
C ILE A 70 27.51 4.71 -27.45
N GLY A 71 27.98 4.12 -26.35
CA GLY A 71 29.35 3.59 -26.23
C GLY A 71 30.40 4.64 -25.83
N SER A 72 30.00 5.86 -25.49
CA SER A 72 30.90 6.87 -24.93
C SER A 72 31.22 6.57 -23.47
N ASP A 73 32.50 6.61 -23.11
CA ASP A 73 32.95 6.53 -21.72
C ASP A 73 32.85 7.88 -20.97
N LYS A 74 32.48 8.94 -21.69
CA LYS A 74 32.34 10.28 -21.13
C LYS A 74 30.86 10.70 -21.08
N LEU A 75 30.49 11.23 -19.92
CA LEU A 75 29.19 11.88 -19.78
C LEU A 75 29.14 13.19 -20.57
N GLY A 76 27.94 13.55 -21.03
CA GLY A 76 27.69 14.85 -21.65
C GLY A 76 27.60 15.98 -20.63
N VAL A 77 27.36 17.19 -21.11
CA VAL A 77 27.11 18.36 -20.25
C VAL A 77 25.75 18.19 -19.56
N ARG A 78 25.76 18.37 -18.24
CA ARG A 78 24.56 18.15 -17.42
C ARG A 78 23.68 19.40 -17.33
N THR A 79 22.38 19.17 -17.33
CA THR A 79 21.35 20.15 -16.98
C THR A 79 20.73 19.75 -15.64
N GLU A 80 20.68 20.69 -14.70
CA GLU A 80 20.02 20.49 -13.40
C GLU A 80 18.53 20.84 -13.52
N MET A 81 17.66 19.91 -13.12
CA MET A 81 16.21 20.16 -13.06
C MET A 81 15.74 20.34 -11.63
N LYS A 82 14.95 21.38 -11.40
CA LYS A 82 14.32 21.73 -10.13
C LYS A 82 12.80 21.78 -10.25
N ASN A 83 12.12 21.99 -9.12
CA ASN A 83 10.65 22.08 -9.05
C ASN A 83 9.95 20.76 -9.46
N LEU A 84 10.50 19.66 -8.97
CA LEU A 84 9.98 18.32 -9.22
C LEU A 84 9.17 17.88 -7.98
N ASN A 85 7.86 18.08 -8.01
CA ASN A 85 6.97 17.91 -6.85
C ASN A 85 6.37 16.50 -6.73
N SER A 86 6.69 15.59 -7.65
CA SER A 86 6.30 14.19 -7.60
C SER A 86 7.29 13.32 -8.38
N PHE A 87 7.30 12.03 -8.13
CA PHE A 87 8.14 11.08 -8.90
C PHE A 87 7.72 11.02 -10.36
N GLU A 88 6.43 11.24 -10.66
CA GLU A 88 5.95 11.34 -12.03
C GLU A 88 6.48 12.58 -12.73
N HIS A 89 6.61 13.73 -12.02
CA HIS A 89 7.26 14.93 -12.57
C HIS A 89 8.74 14.68 -12.83
N VAL A 90 9.43 13.94 -11.97
CA VAL A 90 10.81 13.51 -12.23
C VAL A 90 10.90 12.70 -13.52
N ARG A 91 10.04 11.69 -13.69
CA ARG A 91 10.01 10.85 -14.87
C ARG A 91 9.74 11.65 -16.15
N LYS A 92 8.69 12.48 -16.15
CA LYS A 92 8.33 13.33 -17.30
C LYS A 92 9.39 14.37 -17.61
N GLY A 93 9.96 15.01 -16.59
CA GLY A 93 11.02 15.98 -16.74
C GLY A 93 12.27 15.38 -17.39
N ILE A 94 12.70 14.19 -16.96
CA ILE A 94 13.81 13.48 -17.59
C ILE A 94 13.51 13.15 -19.05
N GLN A 95 12.31 12.61 -19.33
CA GLN A 95 11.90 12.27 -20.70
C GLN A 95 11.89 13.48 -21.63
N TYR A 96 11.43 14.63 -21.14
CA TYR A 96 11.44 15.88 -21.91
C TYR A 96 12.87 16.36 -22.13
N GLU A 97 13.67 16.42 -21.08
CA GLU A 97 15.03 16.96 -21.11
C GLU A 97 15.95 16.14 -22.03
N VAL A 98 15.87 14.82 -21.99
CA VAL A 98 16.59 13.93 -22.90
C VAL A 98 16.26 14.29 -24.36
N LYS A 99 14.97 14.42 -24.71
CA LYS A 99 14.54 14.78 -26.05
C LYS A 99 14.96 16.19 -26.44
N ARG A 100 14.99 17.14 -25.51
CA ARG A 100 15.45 18.50 -25.74
C ARG A 100 16.94 18.51 -26.10
N GLN A 101 17.76 17.86 -25.28
CA GLN A 101 19.21 17.79 -25.49
C GLN A 101 19.53 17.06 -26.81
N GLU A 102 18.85 15.95 -27.09
CA GLU A 102 19.00 15.21 -28.35
C GLU A 102 18.71 16.10 -29.55
N ARG A 103 17.57 16.79 -29.58
CA ARG A 103 17.23 17.71 -30.67
C ARG A 103 18.26 18.83 -30.84
N LEU A 104 18.76 19.39 -29.74
CA LEU A 104 19.75 20.46 -29.77
C LEU A 104 21.07 19.96 -30.39
N LEU A 105 21.59 18.83 -29.92
CA LEU A 105 22.84 18.25 -30.44
C LEU A 105 22.71 17.81 -31.91
N MET A 106 21.57 17.20 -32.29
CA MET A 106 21.32 16.80 -33.68
C MET A 106 21.20 17.99 -34.64
N SER A 107 20.80 19.17 -34.15
CA SER A 107 20.78 20.41 -34.95
C SER A 107 22.14 21.11 -35.04
N GLY A 108 23.19 20.53 -34.46
CA GLY A 108 24.54 21.12 -34.40
C GLY A 108 24.73 22.16 -33.32
N GLY A 109 23.80 22.28 -32.38
CA GLY A 109 23.93 23.10 -31.17
C GLY A 109 24.71 22.40 -30.07
N GLU A 110 24.94 23.10 -28.98
CA GLU A 110 25.65 22.59 -27.80
C GLU A 110 24.73 22.66 -26.57
N VAL A 111 24.85 21.67 -25.68
CA VAL A 111 24.19 21.69 -24.37
C VAL A 111 25.07 22.51 -23.42
N GLU A 112 24.47 23.52 -22.81
CA GLU A 112 25.14 24.33 -21.79
C GLU A 112 24.78 23.82 -20.38
N GLN A 113 25.67 24.05 -19.41
CA GLN A 113 25.40 23.77 -18.02
C GLN A 113 24.42 24.82 -17.47
N GLU A 114 23.20 24.41 -17.26
CA GLU A 114 22.12 25.29 -16.84
C GLU A 114 21.22 24.66 -15.79
N THR A 115 20.47 25.50 -15.06
CA THR A 115 19.40 25.08 -14.16
C THR A 115 18.08 25.39 -14.82
N ARG A 116 17.21 24.37 -14.90
CA ARG A 116 15.87 24.45 -15.47
C ARG A 116 14.84 24.03 -14.44
N ARG A 117 13.62 24.57 -14.51
CA ARG A 117 12.48 24.11 -13.73
C ARG A 117 11.55 23.26 -14.60
N PHE A 118 10.96 22.26 -14.02
CA PHE A 118 9.87 21.55 -14.68
C PHE A 118 8.59 22.37 -14.55
N ASP A 119 7.88 22.54 -15.66
CA ASP A 119 6.61 23.26 -15.76
C ASP A 119 5.50 22.23 -16.02
N GLU A 120 4.72 21.93 -14.99
CA GLU A 120 3.69 20.90 -15.05
C GLU A 120 2.62 21.16 -16.14
N PRO A 121 2.09 22.42 -16.28
CA PRO A 121 1.06 22.70 -17.29
C PRO A 121 1.51 22.46 -18.73
N SER A 122 2.75 22.79 -19.07
CA SER A 122 3.30 22.59 -20.42
C SER A 122 3.96 21.22 -20.58
N GLY A 123 4.37 20.57 -19.47
CA GLY A 123 5.17 19.35 -19.49
C GLY A 123 6.61 19.55 -19.96
N GLU A 124 7.10 20.79 -19.96
CA GLU A 124 8.40 21.20 -20.46
C GLU A 124 9.36 21.59 -19.35
N THR A 125 10.65 21.68 -19.67
CA THR A 125 11.63 22.32 -18.79
C THR A 125 11.90 23.75 -19.26
N ILE A 126 11.87 24.71 -18.33
CA ILE A 126 12.05 26.14 -18.62
C ILE A 126 13.36 26.59 -17.97
N LEU A 127 14.19 27.33 -18.72
CA LEU A 127 15.45 27.89 -18.22
C LEU A 127 15.19 28.83 -17.03
N MET A 128 15.92 28.62 -15.95
CA MET A 128 15.94 29.49 -14.78
C MET A 128 17.20 30.38 -14.77
N ARG A 129 18.36 29.76 -14.96
CA ARG A 129 19.67 30.45 -14.99
C ARG A 129 20.69 29.60 -15.71
N SER A 130 21.64 30.22 -16.37
CA SER A 130 22.88 29.61 -16.80
C SER A 130 23.89 29.60 -15.64
N LYS A 131 24.69 28.54 -15.51
CA LYS A 131 25.79 28.49 -14.52
C LYS A 131 27.08 28.98 -15.16
N GLU A 132 27.26 30.29 -15.21
CA GLU A 132 28.50 30.90 -15.73
C GLU A 132 29.65 30.90 -14.72
N GLU A 133 29.34 30.75 -13.42
CA GLU A 133 30.36 30.80 -12.34
C GLU A 133 30.12 29.68 -11.33
N ALA A 134 31.24 29.00 -10.95
CA ALA A 134 31.25 28.10 -9.80
C ALA A 134 31.05 28.94 -8.53
N ASN A 135 29.99 28.67 -7.79
CA ASN A 135 29.79 29.29 -6.50
C ASN A 135 30.93 28.91 -5.54
N ASP A 136 31.54 29.89 -4.90
CA ASP A 136 32.41 29.64 -3.75
C ASP A 136 31.52 29.23 -2.57
N TYR A 137 31.50 27.91 -2.30
CA TYR A 137 30.69 27.36 -1.19
C TYR A 137 31.33 27.58 0.18
N ARG A 138 32.54 28.14 0.26
CA ARG A 138 33.24 28.45 1.51
C ARG A 138 33.31 27.25 2.44
N TYR A 139 33.77 26.12 1.94
CA TYR A 139 33.97 24.90 2.72
C TYR A 139 35.06 25.08 3.78
N PHE A 140 34.65 25.53 4.94
CA PHE A 140 35.49 25.60 6.14
C PHE A 140 34.68 25.19 7.36
N PRO A 141 35.32 24.65 8.41
CA PRO A 141 34.61 24.26 9.63
C PRO A 141 33.91 25.48 10.25
N GLU A 142 32.63 25.30 10.62
CA GLU A 142 31.90 26.33 11.36
C GLU A 142 32.47 26.42 12.78
N PRO A 143 32.97 27.60 13.22
CA PRO A 143 33.65 27.74 14.50
C PRO A 143 32.75 27.48 15.70
N ASP A 144 31.44 27.63 15.55
CA ASP A 144 30.44 27.39 16.61
C ASP A 144 30.04 25.92 16.73
N LEU A 145 30.47 25.06 15.81
CA LEU A 145 30.19 23.62 15.83
C LEU A 145 31.42 22.83 16.24
N PRO A 146 31.46 22.25 17.47
CA PRO A 146 32.54 21.39 17.87
C PRO A 146 32.52 20.07 17.08
N PRO A 147 33.68 19.40 16.93
CA PRO A 147 33.74 18.05 16.35
C PRO A 147 32.83 17.08 17.10
N ILE A 148 32.02 16.33 16.37
CA ILE A 148 31.15 15.30 16.94
C ILE A 148 31.86 13.95 16.86
N HIS A 149 32.01 13.30 18.02
CA HIS A 149 32.55 11.94 18.11
C HIS A 149 31.40 10.94 18.19
N ILE A 150 31.27 10.08 17.19
CA ILE A 150 30.31 8.98 17.17
C ILE A 150 31.05 7.72 17.61
N SER A 151 30.66 7.15 18.76
CA SER A 151 31.25 5.92 19.28
C SER A 151 30.71 4.69 18.55
N ASP A 152 31.51 3.61 18.54
CA ASP A 152 31.06 2.33 17.99
C ASP A 152 29.82 1.80 18.75
N ASP A 153 29.77 2.00 20.06
CA ASP A 153 28.61 1.59 20.87
C ASP A 153 27.32 2.30 20.41
N TRP A 154 27.40 3.60 20.11
CA TRP A 154 26.27 4.35 19.58
C TRP A 154 25.85 3.86 18.20
N ILE A 155 26.83 3.52 17.34
CA ILE A 155 26.53 2.94 16.02
C ILE A 155 25.82 1.60 16.18
N GLU A 156 26.24 0.73 17.10
CA GLU A 156 25.61 -0.56 17.32
C GLU A 156 24.20 -0.41 17.96
N GLU A 157 23.99 0.56 18.83
CA GLU A 157 22.66 0.89 19.37
C GLU A 157 21.70 1.31 18.24
N VAL A 158 22.15 2.22 17.37
CA VAL A 158 21.34 2.64 16.20
C VAL A 158 21.10 1.47 15.26
N ARG A 159 22.12 0.64 14.99
CA ARG A 159 21.99 -0.55 14.14
C ARG A 159 20.93 -1.52 14.69
N ALA A 160 20.92 -1.73 16.00
CA ALA A 160 19.93 -2.58 16.67
C ALA A 160 18.51 -2.01 16.64
N SER A 161 18.37 -0.69 16.50
CA SER A 161 17.08 -0.01 16.40
C SER A 161 16.48 -0.01 14.97
N ILE A 162 17.26 -0.37 13.95
CA ILE A 162 16.76 -0.43 12.56
C ILE A 162 15.71 -1.54 12.46
N PRO A 163 14.47 -1.23 12.03
CA PRO A 163 13.44 -2.24 11.89
C PRO A 163 13.72 -3.20 10.73
N GLU A 164 13.00 -4.31 10.70
CA GLU A 164 13.04 -5.20 9.54
C GLU A 164 12.64 -4.45 8.27
N MET A 165 13.57 -4.39 7.31
CA MET A 165 13.41 -3.61 6.09
C MET A 165 12.44 -4.28 5.10
N PRO A 166 11.81 -3.52 4.18
CA PRO A 166 10.72 -4.02 3.33
C PRO A 166 11.10 -5.26 2.50
N ASP A 167 12.33 -5.38 2.04
CA ASP A 167 12.76 -6.56 1.26
C ASP A 167 12.81 -7.82 2.13
N LYS A 168 13.27 -7.69 3.36
CA LYS A 168 13.28 -8.82 4.33
C LYS A 168 11.88 -9.24 4.73
N ARG A 169 10.96 -8.28 4.95
CA ARG A 169 9.55 -8.59 5.19
C ARG A 169 8.93 -9.29 3.99
N ARG A 170 9.19 -8.82 2.77
CA ARG A 170 8.70 -9.47 1.55
C ARG A 170 9.20 -10.89 1.40
N GLU A 171 10.48 -11.12 1.69
CA GLU A 171 11.08 -12.45 1.71
C GLU A 171 10.38 -13.34 2.73
N ARG A 172 10.21 -12.87 3.97
CA ARG A 172 9.49 -13.59 5.04
C ARG A 172 8.04 -13.89 4.66
N TYR A 173 7.30 -12.93 4.12
CA TYR A 173 5.90 -13.17 3.70
C TYR A 173 5.79 -14.23 2.61
N THR A 174 6.74 -14.27 1.68
CA THR A 174 6.72 -15.26 0.60
C THR A 174 7.18 -16.64 1.08
N GLN A 175 8.24 -16.71 1.88
CA GLN A 175 8.86 -17.96 2.31
C GLN A 175 8.11 -18.62 3.47
N ASP A 176 7.79 -17.86 4.51
CA ASP A 176 7.23 -18.42 5.75
C ASP A 176 5.69 -18.53 5.69
N TRP A 177 5.03 -17.58 5.02
CA TRP A 177 3.56 -17.52 4.98
C TRP A 177 2.97 -17.89 3.61
N GLY A 178 3.80 -18.14 2.60
CA GLY A 178 3.38 -18.55 1.27
C GLY A 178 2.52 -17.50 0.56
N ILE A 179 2.77 -16.21 0.84
CA ILE A 179 2.11 -15.10 0.16
C ILE A 179 2.73 -14.92 -1.24
N PRO A 180 1.93 -14.75 -2.30
CA PRO A 180 2.46 -14.47 -3.63
C PRO A 180 3.36 -13.23 -3.64
N ALA A 181 4.42 -13.24 -4.44
CA ALA A 181 5.41 -12.16 -4.49
C ALA A 181 4.79 -10.78 -4.80
N TYR A 182 3.77 -10.74 -5.65
CA TYR A 182 3.02 -9.52 -5.94
C TYR A 182 2.31 -8.99 -4.70
N ASP A 183 1.59 -9.86 -3.99
CA ASP A 183 0.83 -9.50 -2.79
C ASP A 183 1.76 -9.05 -1.66
N ALA A 184 2.87 -9.77 -1.45
CA ALA A 184 3.91 -9.38 -0.51
C ALA A 184 4.50 -7.99 -0.86
N GLY A 185 4.64 -7.69 -2.16
CA GLY A 185 5.03 -6.37 -2.66
C GLY A 185 4.03 -5.28 -2.28
N VAL A 186 2.74 -5.52 -2.44
CA VAL A 186 1.67 -4.57 -2.06
C VAL A 186 1.64 -4.35 -0.55
N LEU A 187 1.66 -5.42 0.24
CA LEU A 187 1.63 -5.35 1.71
C LEU A 187 2.85 -4.63 2.32
N THR A 188 3.95 -4.57 1.59
CA THR A 188 5.18 -3.89 2.04
C THR A 188 5.40 -2.53 1.39
N GLN A 189 4.41 -1.97 0.68
CA GLN A 189 4.54 -0.63 0.07
C GLN A 189 4.74 0.47 1.11
N THR A 190 4.04 0.40 2.23
CA THR A 190 4.18 1.32 3.35
C THR A 190 4.51 0.57 4.63
N LYS A 191 5.22 1.24 5.55
CA LYS A 191 5.52 0.69 6.88
C LYS A 191 4.23 0.42 7.64
N GLU A 192 3.29 1.35 7.61
CA GLU A 192 2.00 1.26 8.31
C GLU A 192 1.22 -0.01 7.93
N MET A 193 1.02 -0.25 6.62
CA MET A 193 0.33 -1.44 6.13
C MET A 193 1.05 -2.72 6.52
N SER A 194 2.38 -2.72 6.43
CA SER A 194 3.22 -3.85 6.76
C SER A 194 3.18 -4.19 8.25
N ASP A 195 3.30 -3.17 9.12
CA ASP A 195 3.20 -3.34 10.58
C ASP A 195 1.82 -3.82 11.00
N PHE A 196 0.76 -3.29 10.39
CA PHE A 196 -0.61 -3.72 10.63
C PHE A 196 -0.83 -5.19 10.23
N TYR A 197 -0.30 -5.58 9.07
CA TYR A 197 -0.37 -6.96 8.61
C TYR A 197 0.36 -7.91 9.57
N ASP A 198 1.59 -7.60 9.95
CA ASP A 198 2.36 -8.38 10.91
C ASP A 198 1.62 -8.52 12.25
N ALA A 199 1.07 -7.43 12.78
CA ALA A 199 0.30 -7.44 14.01
C ALA A 199 -0.99 -8.28 13.90
N THR A 200 -1.68 -8.22 12.76
CA THR A 200 -2.89 -9.04 12.50
C THR A 200 -2.56 -10.53 12.50
N VAL A 201 -1.46 -10.93 11.86
CA VAL A 201 -0.99 -12.33 11.87
C VAL A 201 -0.54 -12.74 13.27
N ALA A 202 0.20 -11.87 13.98
CA ALA A 202 0.61 -12.13 15.36
C ALA A 202 -0.58 -12.28 16.32
N ALA A 203 -1.70 -11.57 16.08
CA ALA A 203 -2.96 -11.75 16.79
C ALA A 203 -3.67 -13.07 16.45
N GLY A 204 -3.11 -13.87 15.52
CA GLY A 204 -3.48 -15.25 15.21
C GLY A 204 -4.44 -15.38 14.03
N ALA A 205 -4.49 -14.42 13.12
CA ALA A 205 -5.18 -14.57 11.84
C ALA A 205 -4.37 -15.45 10.87
N ASP A 206 -5.05 -16.17 9.99
CA ASP A 206 -4.41 -16.80 8.85
C ASP A 206 -3.76 -15.75 7.95
N PRO A 207 -2.47 -15.90 7.60
CA PRO A 207 -1.75 -14.89 6.82
C PRO A 207 -2.38 -14.58 5.45
N LYS A 208 -2.91 -15.61 4.76
CA LYS A 208 -3.51 -15.42 3.43
C LYS A 208 -4.85 -14.70 3.51
N LEU A 209 -5.66 -15.03 4.51
CA LEU A 209 -6.93 -14.34 4.74
C LEU A 209 -6.69 -12.89 5.16
N ALA A 210 -5.72 -12.64 6.05
CA ALA A 210 -5.34 -11.29 6.44
C ALA A 210 -4.86 -10.45 5.25
N ALA A 211 -4.00 -11.02 4.40
CA ALA A 211 -3.55 -10.39 3.15
C ALA A 211 -4.74 -10.04 2.24
N ASN A 212 -5.65 -10.99 2.02
CA ASN A 212 -6.82 -10.77 1.18
C ASN A 212 -7.72 -9.64 1.69
N TRP A 213 -7.96 -9.56 3.02
CA TRP A 213 -8.77 -8.51 3.61
C TRP A 213 -8.09 -7.14 3.51
N LEU A 214 -6.78 -7.05 3.78
CA LEU A 214 -6.03 -5.81 3.70
C LEU A 214 -5.95 -5.29 2.27
N MET A 215 -5.60 -6.15 1.31
CA MET A 215 -5.48 -5.78 -0.09
C MET A 215 -6.83 -5.52 -0.77
N GLY A 216 -7.89 -6.16 -0.29
CA GLY A 216 -9.25 -6.03 -0.82
C GLY A 216 -10.04 -4.94 -0.12
N GLU A 217 -10.80 -5.35 0.91
CA GLU A 217 -11.81 -4.50 1.56
C GLU A 217 -11.21 -3.29 2.28
N VAL A 218 -10.06 -3.46 2.96
CA VAL A 218 -9.39 -2.35 3.67
C VAL A 218 -8.89 -1.32 2.65
N ASN A 219 -8.09 -1.71 1.67
CA ASN A 219 -7.61 -0.78 0.65
C ASN A 219 -8.75 -0.10 -0.12
N ALA A 220 -9.82 -0.85 -0.44
CA ALA A 220 -10.99 -0.26 -1.10
C ALA A 220 -11.65 0.82 -0.23
N TYR A 221 -11.73 0.60 1.08
CA TYR A 221 -12.27 1.60 2.01
C TYR A 221 -11.37 2.84 2.09
N LEU A 222 -10.06 2.67 2.32
CA LEU A 222 -9.09 3.76 2.42
C LEU A 222 -9.12 4.63 1.15
N ASN A 223 -9.04 4.01 -0.02
CA ASN A 223 -9.10 4.71 -1.30
C ASN A 223 -10.43 5.45 -1.52
N SER A 224 -11.56 4.83 -1.16
CA SER A 224 -12.89 5.46 -1.35
C SER A 224 -13.13 6.64 -0.43
N LYS A 225 -12.54 6.63 0.76
CA LYS A 225 -12.65 7.70 1.77
C LYS A 225 -11.51 8.71 1.70
N GLN A 226 -10.43 8.39 0.98
CA GLN A 226 -9.19 9.18 0.93
C GLN A 226 -8.63 9.44 2.33
N VAL A 227 -8.53 8.38 3.12
CA VAL A 227 -7.99 8.38 4.49
C VAL A 227 -6.86 7.34 4.61
N GLU A 228 -5.97 7.54 5.57
CA GLU A 228 -4.94 6.58 5.95
C GLU A 228 -5.51 5.52 6.91
N LEU A 229 -4.78 4.44 7.11
CA LEU A 229 -5.21 3.34 8.00
C LEU A 229 -5.32 3.82 9.45
N SER A 230 -4.40 4.66 9.90
CA SER A 230 -4.39 5.32 11.22
C SER A 230 -5.59 6.22 11.49
N ASP A 231 -6.29 6.69 10.44
CA ASP A 231 -7.50 7.50 10.58
C ASP A 231 -8.76 6.66 10.82
N THR A 232 -8.63 5.33 10.78
CA THR A 232 -9.75 4.39 10.97
C THR A 232 -9.79 3.85 12.40
N ALA A 233 -10.93 3.28 12.80
CA ALA A 233 -11.06 2.57 14.07
C ALA A 233 -10.57 1.11 14.00
N LEU A 234 -10.12 0.63 12.83
CA LEU A 234 -9.71 -0.75 12.64
C LEU A 234 -8.41 -1.04 13.41
N THR A 235 -8.44 -2.08 14.23
CA THR A 235 -7.24 -2.59 14.89
C THR A 235 -6.83 -3.96 14.34
N PRO A 236 -5.54 -4.33 14.42
CA PRO A 236 -5.08 -5.67 14.04
C PRO A 236 -5.83 -6.79 14.77
N GLU A 237 -6.11 -6.60 16.06
CA GLU A 237 -6.82 -7.56 16.91
C GLU A 237 -8.27 -7.76 16.45
N HIS A 238 -8.97 -6.67 16.09
CA HIS A 238 -10.33 -6.73 15.58
C HIS A 238 -10.39 -7.43 14.21
N LEU A 239 -9.45 -7.12 13.32
CA LEU A 239 -9.36 -7.81 12.04
C LEU A 239 -9.05 -9.30 12.22
N ALA A 240 -8.11 -9.64 13.11
CA ALA A 240 -7.77 -11.03 13.41
C ALA A 240 -8.95 -11.79 14.02
N THR A 241 -9.67 -11.19 14.96
CA THR A 241 -10.87 -11.79 15.56
C THR A 241 -11.95 -12.04 14.50
N MET A 242 -12.21 -11.08 13.61
CA MET A 242 -13.15 -11.24 12.52
C MET A 242 -12.75 -12.38 11.57
N ILE A 243 -11.46 -12.49 11.24
CA ILE A 243 -10.94 -13.57 10.39
C ILE A 243 -11.14 -14.93 11.07
N LYS A 244 -10.83 -15.05 12.36
CA LYS A 244 -11.08 -16.29 13.13
C LYS A 244 -12.55 -16.70 13.13
N LEU A 245 -13.47 -15.73 13.27
CA LEU A 245 -14.89 -16.03 13.18
C LEU A 245 -15.33 -16.57 11.81
N ILE A 246 -14.61 -16.20 10.75
CA ILE A 246 -14.82 -16.77 9.41
C ILE A 246 -14.26 -18.19 9.33
N GLU A 247 -13.03 -18.40 9.82
CA GLU A 247 -12.36 -19.71 9.82
C GLU A 247 -13.14 -20.76 10.62
N ASP A 248 -13.63 -20.37 11.79
CA ASP A 248 -14.45 -21.20 12.67
C ASP A 248 -15.89 -21.40 12.15
N GLU A 249 -16.23 -20.87 10.99
CA GLU A 249 -17.57 -20.89 10.41
C GLU A 249 -18.63 -20.27 11.35
N THR A 250 -18.25 -19.44 12.32
CA THR A 250 -19.16 -18.71 13.19
C THR A 250 -19.92 -17.65 12.43
N ILE A 251 -19.30 -17.04 11.41
CA ILE A 251 -19.93 -16.09 10.49
C ILE A 251 -19.63 -16.45 9.04
N SER A 252 -20.60 -16.13 8.16
CA SER A 252 -20.39 -16.26 6.70
C SER A 252 -19.61 -15.08 6.16
N SER A 253 -19.01 -15.22 4.97
CA SER A 253 -18.32 -14.12 4.25
C SER A 253 -19.25 -12.91 4.05
N LYS A 254 -20.55 -13.10 3.89
CA LYS A 254 -21.53 -12.02 3.78
C LYS A 254 -21.70 -11.25 5.09
N ILE A 255 -21.71 -11.98 6.21
CA ILE A 255 -21.77 -11.38 7.56
C ILE A 255 -20.46 -10.66 7.85
N ALA A 256 -19.31 -11.27 7.50
CA ALA A 256 -17.98 -10.68 7.67
C ALA A 256 -17.87 -9.29 7.04
N LYS A 257 -18.45 -9.07 5.85
CA LYS A 257 -18.51 -7.72 5.25
C LYS A 257 -19.31 -6.70 6.05
N LYS A 258 -20.30 -7.14 6.82
CA LYS A 258 -21.04 -6.25 7.74
C LYS A 258 -20.24 -5.95 9.00
N VAL A 259 -19.56 -6.97 9.54
CA VAL A 259 -18.66 -6.83 10.69
C VAL A 259 -17.53 -5.87 10.32
N PHE A 260 -16.92 -6.05 9.15
CA PHE A 260 -15.85 -5.18 8.65
C PHE A 260 -16.27 -3.71 8.60
N LYS A 261 -17.47 -3.42 8.07
CA LYS A 261 -18.01 -2.05 8.03
C LYS A 261 -18.17 -1.43 9.42
N GLU A 262 -18.49 -2.23 10.41
CA GLU A 262 -18.58 -1.77 11.79
C GLU A 262 -17.21 -1.49 12.38
N ILE A 263 -16.30 -2.46 12.33
CA ILE A 263 -15.01 -2.37 13.01
C ILE A 263 -14.04 -1.35 12.38
N ILE A 264 -14.22 -1.00 11.09
CA ILE A 264 -13.39 0.03 10.44
C ILE A 264 -13.84 1.45 10.78
N THR A 265 -15.10 1.62 11.20
CA THR A 265 -15.67 2.94 11.56
C THR A 265 -15.79 3.14 13.05
N ASN A 266 -15.92 2.08 13.82
CA ASN A 266 -16.13 2.11 15.26
C ASN A 266 -15.18 1.14 15.96
N ASP A 267 -14.67 1.54 17.12
CA ASP A 267 -13.87 0.65 17.97
C ASP A 267 -14.79 -0.37 18.67
N THR A 268 -15.19 -1.37 17.90
CA THR A 268 -16.20 -2.37 18.30
C THR A 268 -15.56 -3.76 18.27
N GLU A 269 -15.66 -4.50 19.37
CA GLU A 269 -15.19 -5.89 19.43
C GLU A 269 -16.08 -6.78 18.54
N PRO A 270 -15.47 -7.47 17.52
CA PRO A 270 -16.23 -8.18 16.47
C PRO A 270 -17.16 -9.28 17.00
N LYS A 271 -16.67 -10.11 17.94
CA LYS A 271 -17.42 -11.26 18.46
C LYS A 271 -18.65 -10.81 19.24
N ALA A 272 -18.47 -9.87 20.17
CA ALA A 272 -19.59 -9.32 20.97
C ALA A 272 -20.62 -8.64 20.06
N TRP A 273 -20.17 -7.94 19.02
CA TRP A 273 -21.09 -7.31 18.06
C TRP A 273 -21.92 -8.35 17.29
N VAL A 274 -21.27 -9.40 16.78
CA VAL A 274 -21.95 -10.51 16.08
C VAL A 274 -22.99 -11.18 16.97
N GLU A 275 -22.64 -11.46 18.21
CA GLU A 275 -23.55 -12.05 19.20
C GLU A 275 -24.72 -11.13 19.51
N SER A 276 -24.47 -9.83 19.76
CA SER A 276 -25.50 -8.84 20.07
C SER A 276 -26.51 -8.64 18.94
N LYS A 277 -26.07 -8.81 17.69
CA LYS A 277 -26.93 -8.71 16.49
C LYS A 277 -27.57 -10.03 16.10
N GLY A 278 -27.30 -11.12 16.83
CA GLY A 278 -27.80 -12.45 16.50
C GLY A 278 -27.35 -12.94 15.12
N MET A 279 -26.14 -12.57 14.72
CA MET A 279 -25.56 -12.88 13.40
C MET A 279 -24.66 -14.12 13.41
N VAL A 280 -24.65 -14.87 14.50
CA VAL A 280 -23.96 -16.16 14.56
C VAL A 280 -24.59 -17.12 13.56
N GLN A 281 -23.76 -17.79 12.76
CA GLN A 281 -24.22 -18.74 11.75
C GLN A 281 -24.89 -19.94 12.39
N LEU A 282 -26.06 -20.32 11.86
CA LEU A 282 -26.79 -21.48 12.34
C LEU A 282 -26.17 -22.75 11.73
N SER A 283 -25.40 -23.48 12.54
CA SER A 283 -24.71 -24.71 12.17
C SER A 283 -25.23 -25.95 12.90
N ASP A 284 -26.19 -25.78 13.83
CA ASP A 284 -26.76 -26.85 14.64
C ASP A 284 -27.68 -27.74 13.79
N PRO A 285 -27.35 -29.02 13.56
CA PRO A 285 -28.15 -29.94 12.77
C PRO A 285 -29.57 -30.09 13.31
N ALA A 286 -29.76 -30.09 14.64
CA ALA A 286 -31.07 -30.23 15.28
C ALA A 286 -32.00 -29.06 14.99
N LYS A 287 -31.45 -27.88 14.78
CA LYS A 287 -32.21 -26.67 14.41
C LYS A 287 -32.41 -26.52 12.91
N LEU A 288 -31.45 -27.04 12.12
CA LEU A 288 -31.52 -26.95 10.64
C LEU A 288 -32.45 -28.03 10.05
N GLN A 289 -32.49 -29.23 10.60
CA GLN A 289 -33.24 -30.35 10.04
C GLN A 289 -34.72 -30.03 9.91
N PRO A 290 -35.44 -29.49 10.91
CA PRO A 290 -36.85 -29.13 10.76
C PRO A 290 -37.11 -28.13 9.65
N ILE A 291 -36.20 -27.19 9.44
CA ILE A 291 -36.28 -26.16 8.38
C ILE A 291 -36.11 -26.81 7.00
N ILE A 292 -35.16 -27.73 6.89
CA ILE A 292 -34.92 -28.49 5.67
C ILE A 292 -36.13 -29.35 5.33
N ASP A 293 -36.68 -30.09 6.29
CA ASP A 293 -37.86 -30.95 6.10
C ASP A 293 -39.06 -30.14 5.64
N GLU A 294 -39.34 -28.99 6.27
CA GLU A 294 -40.41 -28.08 5.86
C GLU A 294 -40.20 -27.54 4.44
N VAL A 295 -38.95 -27.20 4.05
CA VAL A 295 -38.69 -26.76 2.66
C VAL A 295 -38.89 -27.92 1.68
N LEU A 296 -38.50 -29.13 2.01
CA LEU A 296 -38.70 -30.30 1.17
C LEU A 296 -40.18 -30.62 1.01
N ASP A 297 -40.93 -30.61 2.10
CA ASP A 297 -42.38 -30.87 2.09
C ASP A 297 -43.17 -29.86 1.23
N ASN A 298 -42.69 -28.63 1.13
CA ASN A 298 -43.31 -27.58 0.31
C ASN A 298 -42.79 -27.53 -1.14
N ASN A 299 -41.87 -28.43 -1.54
CA ASN A 299 -41.24 -28.41 -2.86
C ASN A 299 -41.07 -29.84 -3.44
N GLU A 300 -42.12 -30.64 -3.45
CA GLU A 300 -42.12 -32.03 -3.93
C GLU A 300 -41.60 -32.16 -5.37
N GLN A 301 -41.93 -31.22 -6.26
CA GLN A 301 -41.47 -31.21 -7.63
C GLN A 301 -39.92 -31.08 -7.73
N SER A 302 -39.31 -30.37 -6.81
CA SER A 302 -37.84 -30.24 -6.76
C SER A 302 -37.18 -31.52 -6.28
N ILE A 303 -37.85 -32.33 -5.47
CA ILE A 303 -37.37 -33.66 -5.08
C ILE A 303 -37.40 -34.61 -6.28
N GLU A 304 -38.50 -34.61 -7.06
CA GLU A 304 -38.61 -35.39 -8.29
C GLU A 304 -37.59 -34.97 -9.33
N ASP A 305 -37.38 -33.65 -9.50
CA ASP A 305 -36.34 -33.15 -10.42
C ASP A 305 -34.94 -33.60 -10.03
N PHE A 306 -34.63 -33.64 -8.73
CA PHE A 306 -33.36 -34.18 -8.22
C PHE A 306 -33.23 -35.68 -8.52
N LYS A 307 -34.26 -36.46 -8.25
CA LYS A 307 -34.29 -37.93 -8.57
C LYS A 307 -34.09 -38.19 -10.06
N ASN A 308 -34.55 -37.27 -10.91
CA ASN A 308 -34.37 -37.31 -12.37
C ASN A 308 -33.02 -36.75 -12.86
N GLY A 309 -32.07 -36.47 -11.94
CA GLY A 309 -30.70 -36.02 -12.28
C GLY A 309 -30.57 -34.54 -12.62
N LYS A 310 -31.54 -33.71 -12.24
CA LYS A 310 -31.47 -32.26 -12.47
C LYS A 310 -30.76 -31.55 -11.29
N ASP A 311 -29.47 -31.36 -11.36
CA ASP A 311 -28.64 -30.72 -10.31
C ASP A 311 -29.11 -29.30 -9.90
N ARG A 312 -29.80 -28.59 -10.78
CA ARG A 312 -30.36 -27.27 -10.50
C ARG A 312 -31.38 -27.26 -9.36
N ALA A 313 -32.03 -28.39 -9.10
CA ALA A 313 -33.02 -28.55 -8.00
C ALA A 313 -32.34 -28.36 -6.62
N ILE A 314 -31.08 -28.84 -6.45
CA ILE A 314 -30.33 -28.67 -5.20
C ILE A 314 -30.09 -27.17 -4.93
N GLY A 315 -29.62 -26.42 -5.93
CA GLY A 315 -29.38 -24.98 -5.81
C GLY A 315 -30.65 -24.21 -5.42
N PHE A 316 -31.79 -24.58 -6.00
CA PHE A 316 -33.08 -23.97 -5.66
C PHE A 316 -33.46 -24.26 -4.20
N LEU A 317 -33.41 -25.52 -3.75
CA LEU A 317 -33.73 -25.92 -2.39
C LEU A 317 -32.83 -25.27 -1.35
N VAL A 318 -31.52 -25.21 -1.61
CA VAL A 318 -30.54 -24.46 -0.78
C VAL A 318 -30.96 -22.97 -0.71
N GLY A 319 -31.33 -22.39 -1.84
CA GLY A 319 -31.81 -21.01 -1.89
C GLY A 319 -33.05 -20.76 -1.01
N GLN A 320 -34.00 -21.68 -1.00
CA GLN A 320 -35.21 -21.60 -0.14
C GLN A 320 -34.82 -21.72 1.36
N ILE A 321 -33.95 -22.65 1.72
CA ILE A 321 -33.46 -22.81 3.09
C ILE A 321 -32.72 -21.53 3.54
N MET A 322 -31.82 -21.00 2.70
CA MET A 322 -31.12 -19.76 2.99
C MET A 322 -32.07 -18.57 3.13
N LYS A 323 -33.12 -18.48 2.31
CA LYS A 323 -34.13 -17.42 2.43
C LYS A 323 -34.86 -17.54 3.75
N LYS A 324 -35.27 -18.74 4.15
CA LYS A 324 -36.04 -19.02 5.38
C LYS A 324 -35.18 -18.71 6.63
N THR A 325 -33.89 -19.02 6.59
CA THR A 325 -32.95 -18.71 7.67
C THR A 325 -32.38 -17.29 7.58
N ARG A 326 -32.87 -16.43 6.68
CA ARG A 326 -32.38 -15.06 6.43
C ARG A 326 -30.85 -15.01 6.11
N GLY A 327 -30.34 -16.07 5.53
CA GLY A 327 -28.90 -16.18 5.19
C GLY A 327 -28.00 -16.57 6.38
N MET A 328 -28.59 -16.99 7.51
CA MET A 328 -27.81 -17.37 8.70
C MET A 328 -27.45 -18.85 8.74
N ALA A 329 -28.07 -19.72 7.95
CA ALA A 329 -27.70 -21.13 7.92
C ALA A 329 -26.29 -21.33 7.33
N ASN A 330 -25.52 -22.27 7.91
CA ASN A 330 -24.24 -22.68 7.36
C ASN A 330 -24.46 -23.43 6.04
N PRO A 331 -23.98 -22.93 4.88
CA PRO A 331 -24.24 -23.56 3.58
C PRO A 331 -23.69 -24.98 3.48
N LYS A 332 -22.52 -25.27 4.10
CA LYS A 332 -21.94 -26.63 4.09
C LYS A 332 -22.82 -27.61 4.86
N MET A 333 -23.29 -27.19 6.04
CA MET A 333 -24.17 -28.00 6.87
C MET A 333 -25.54 -28.22 6.19
N VAL A 334 -26.09 -27.15 5.59
CA VAL A 334 -27.32 -27.22 4.80
C VAL A 334 -27.18 -28.22 3.66
N ASN A 335 -26.12 -28.11 2.86
CA ASN A 335 -25.87 -29.06 1.76
C ASN A 335 -25.76 -30.51 2.27
N LYS A 336 -25.01 -30.74 3.36
CA LYS A 336 -24.84 -32.07 3.95
C LYS A 336 -26.18 -32.66 4.39
N LEU A 337 -26.97 -31.92 5.16
CA LEU A 337 -28.27 -32.38 5.66
C LEU A 337 -29.30 -32.54 4.54
N LEU A 338 -29.35 -31.58 3.61
CA LEU A 338 -30.25 -31.63 2.46
C LEU A 338 -29.98 -32.86 1.59
N MET A 339 -28.70 -33.16 1.30
CA MET A 339 -28.32 -34.34 0.52
C MET A 339 -28.66 -35.67 1.24
N ALA A 340 -28.55 -35.70 2.57
CA ALA A 340 -28.95 -36.84 3.36
C ALA A 340 -30.48 -37.02 3.27
N SER A 341 -31.27 -35.99 3.52
CA SER A 341 -32.73 -36.01 3.47
C SER A 341 -33.28 -36.32 2.07
N LEU A 342 -32.64 -35.86 1.00
CA LEU A 342 -33.03 -36.17 -0.39
C LEU A 342 -32.76 -37.63 -0.79
N LYS A 343 -31.80 -38.32 -0.15
CA LYS A 343 -31.50 -39.73 -0.37
C LYS A 343 -32.47 -40.67 0.36
N GLU A 344 -33.04 -40.18 1.47
CA GLU A 344 -34.00 -40.93 2.28
C GLU A 344 -35.47 -40.83 1.79
N ARG A 345 -35.78 -39.80 1.02
CA ARG A 345 -37.09 -39.56 0.42
C ARG A 345 -37.19 -40.04 -1.03
#